data_c217dd2fc2077e86af1c2da90601fe38
#
_entry.id   c217dd2fc2077e86af1c2da90601fe38
#
_cell.length_a   1.000
_cell.length_b   1.000
_cell.length_c   1.000
_cell.angle_alpha   90.00
_cell.angle_beta   90.00
_cell.angle_gamma   90.00
#
_symmetry.space_group_name_H-M   'P 1'
#
loop_
_entity.id
_entity.type
_entity.pdbx_description
1 polymer ?
#
loop_
_entity_poly.entity_id
_entity_poly.type
_entity_poly.pdbx_seq_one_letter_code
_entity_poly.pdbx_strand_id
1 'polypeptide(L)'
;MCIEDIKALPVGELAAKDCALFLWITFPCLCEALEVLTAWGFSYKTVAFVWVKQNRRNDDLFTGMGYWTRANAEICILATKGHPKRVDAGVRQVILSHIEEHSKKPDEARERIVRLMGDIPRVELFARQSPEGWDVWGNEVECTAHLPMEETPCCG
;
A
#
# COMPACT_ATOMS: atom_id res chain seq x y z
N MET A 1 14.52 -7.92 -2.32
CA MET A 1 14.75 -6.48 -2.63
C MET A 1 15.01 -5.76 -1.31
N CYS A 2 16.13 -5.09 -1.19
CA CYS A 2 16.46 -4.35 0.03
C CYS A 2 15.78 -2.96 0.04
N ILE A 3 15.85 -2.26 1.17
CA ILE A 3 15.21 -0.96 1.30
C ILE A 3 15.76 0.08 0.31
N GLU A 4 17.04 0.02 0.01
CA GLU A 4 17.68 0.93 -0.94
C GLU A 4 17.20 0.67 -2.38
N ASP A 5 16.96 -0.59 -2.74
CA ASP A 5 16.38 -0.94 -4.04
C ASP A 5 14.94 -0.41 -4.17
N ILE A 6 14.16 -0.49 -3.10
CA ILE A 6 12.79 0.04 -3.05
C ILE A 6 12.78 1.56 -3.22
N LYS A 7 13.66 2.26 -2.48
CA LYS A 7 13.81 3.72 -2.61
C LYS A 7 14.23 4.15 -4.02
N ALA A 8 15.04 3.33 -4.70
CA ALA A 8 15.53 3.62 -6.04
C ALA A 8 14.49 3.44 -7.14
N LEU A 9 13.35 2.79 -6.86
CA LEU A 9 12.27 2.65 -7.84
C LEU A 9 11.73 4.03 -8.25
N PRO A 10 11.55 4.29 -9.54
CA PRO A 10 11.11 5.60 -10.04
C PRO A 10 9.59 5.79 -9.90
N VAL A 11 9.05 5.55 -8.72
CA VAL A 11 7.61 5.65 -8.44
C VAL A 11 7.11 7.08 -8.61
N GLY A 12 7.94 8.06 -8.27
CA GLY A 12 7.60 9.47 -8.47
C GLY A 12 7.33 9.86 -9.91
N GLU A 13 7.95 9.17 -10.87
CA GLU A 13 7.72 9.40 -12.32
C GLU A 13 6.41 8.76 -12.80
N LEU A 14 5.95 7.72 -12.12
CA LEU A 14 4.66 7.09 -12.39
C LEU A 14 3.49 7.96 -11.90
N ALA A 15 3.74 8.76 -10.87
CA ALA A 15 2.73 9.57 -10.22
C ALA A 15 2.29 10.77 -11.07
N ALA A 16 1.00 11.06 -11.06
CA ALA A 16 0.46 12.29 -11.62
C ALA A 16 0.93 13.52 -10.79
N LYS A 17 0.73 14.73 -11.33
CA LYS A 17 1.05 15.98 -10.62
C LYS A 17 0.43 16.05 -9.23
N ASP A 18 -0.84 15.65 -9.11
CA ASP A 18 -1.58 15.54 -7.86
C ASP A 18 -1.89 14.06 -7.63
N CYS A 19 -1.20 13.43 -6.69
CA CYS A 19 -1.24 12.00 -6.48
C CYS A 19 -1.26 11.65 -5.00
N ALA A 20 -2.08 10.67 -4.63
CA ALA A 20 -2.08 10.05 -3.31
C ALA A 20 -1.36 8.70 -3.34
N LEU A 21 -0.53 8.46 -2.35
CA LEU A 21 0.15 7.19 -2.12
C LEU A 21 -0.42 6.53 -0.87
N PHE A 22 -0.79 5.26 -0.99
CA PHE A 22 -1.22 4.42 0.11
C PHE A 22 -0.17 3.33 0.32
N LEU A 23 0.56 3.39 1.42
CA LEU A 23 1.69 2.50 1.69
C LEU A 23 1.43 1.64 2.92
N TRP A 24 1.29 0.33 2.72
CA TRP A 24 1.19 -0.63 3.81
C TRP A 24 2.54 -0.83 4.49
N ILE A 25 2.52 -0.80 5.80
CA ILE A 25 3.70 -1.04 6.64
C ILE A 25 3.36 -1.87 7.87
N THR A 26 4.36 -2.56 8.39
CA THR A 26 4.36 -3.06 9.77
C THR A 26 4.96 -2.00 10.68
N PHE A 27 4.52 -1.93 11.92
CA PHE A 27 4.98 -0.88 12.85
C PHE A 27 6.50 -0.81 13.04
N PRO A 28 7.25 -1.93 13.13
CA PRO A 28 8.71 -1.87 13.21
C PRO A 28 9.40 -1.20 12.03
N CYS A 29 8.77 -1.18 10.86
CA CYS A 29 9.32 -0.60 9.64
C CYS A 29 8.86 0.85 9.38
N LEU A 30 8.34 1.55 10.39
CA LEU A 30 7.79 2.89 10.21
C LEU A 30 8.84 3.88 9.71
N CYS A 31 10.05 3.86 10.28
CA CYS A 31 11.10 4.79 9.88
C CYS A 31 11.52 4.59 8.43
N GLU A 32 11.73 3.35 8.03
CA GLU A 32 12.08 2.98 6.65
C GLU A 32 10.98 3.36 5.66
N ALA A 33 9.72 3.16 6.04
CA ALA A 33 8.58 3.55 5.20
C ALA A 33 8.54 5.05 4.94
N LEU A 34 8.82 5.88 5.96
CA LEU A 34 8.90 7.33 5.80
C LEU A 34 10.05 7.75 4.88
N GLU A 35 11.18 7.06 4.93
CA GLU A 35 12.28 7.28 4.00
C GLU A 35 11.90 6.91 2.55
N VAL A 36 11.21 5.78 2.36
CA VAL A 36 10.74 5.33 1.04
C VAL A 36 9.80 6.36 0.41
N LEU A 37 8.78 6.80 1.13
CA LEU A 37 7.82 7.75 0.56
C LEU A 37 8.47 9.09 0.22
N THR A 38 9.45 9.52 1.00
CA THR A 38 10.23 10.72 0.74
C THR A 38 11.10 10.55 -0.51
N ALA A 39 11.78 9.41 -0.66
CA ALA A 39 12.57 9.09 -1.84
C ALA A 39 11.73 9.08 -3.12
N TRP A 40 10.47 8.68 -3.04
CA TRP A 40 9.54 8.68 -4.15
C TRP A 40 8.90 10.06 -4.43
N GLY A 41 9.23 11.08 -3.64
CA GLY A 41 8.74 12.45 -3.83
C GLY A 41 7.40 12.74 -3.18
N PHE A 42 6.97 11.93 -2.22
CA PHE A 42 5.73 12.12 -1.47
C PHE A 42 5.99 12.70 -0.08
N SER A 43 4.98 13.37 0.47
CA SER A 43 4.99 13.88 1.84
C SER A 43 3.96 13.15 2.68
N TYR A 44 4.35 12.67 3.85
CA TYR A 44 3.45 12.05 4.82
C TYR A 44 2.30 13.00 5.20
N LYS A 45 1.10 12.46 5.25
CA LYS A 45 -0.08 13.20 5.71
C LYS A 45 -0.69 12.60 6.96
N THR A 46 -1.03 11.32 6.92
CA THR A 46 -1.70 10.64 8.02
C THR A 46 -1.64 9.13 7.82
N VAL A 47 -2.19 8.39 8.76
CA VAL A 47 -2.53 6.98 8.60
C VAL A 47 -3.91 6.91 7.96
N ALA A 48 -3.99 6.34 6.75
CA ALA A 48 -5.26 6.16 6.06
C ALA A 48 -6.08 5.05 6.70
N PHE A 49 -5.47 3.88 6.91
CA PHE A 49 -6.15 2.72 7.46
C PHE A 49 -5.34 2.06 8.57
N VAL A 50 -6.07 1.54 9.55
CA VAL A 50 -5.56 0.62 10.55
C VAL A 50 -6.32 -0.69 10.36
N TRP A 51 -5.62 -1.72 9.91
CA TRP A 51 -6.18 -3.05 9.79
C TRP A 51 -6.01 -3.79 11.11
N VAL A 52 -7.10 -4.03 11.81
CA VAL A 52 -7.17 -4.87 12.99
C VAL A 52 -7.50 -6.29 12.53
N LYS A 53 -6.57 -7.20 12.73
CA LYS A 53 -6.65 -8.56 12.20
C LYS A 53 -7.52 -9.46 13.08
N GLN A 54 -8.46 -10.14 12.44
CA GLN A 54 -9.21 -11.24 13.04
C GLN A 54 -8.60 -12.59 12.64
N ASN A 55 -8.82 -13.60 13.47
CA ASN A 55 -8.42 -14.96 13.14
C ASN A 55 -9.05 -15.44 11.84
N ARG A 56 -8.39 -16.38 11.18
CA ARG A 56 -8.85 -16.87 9.86
C ARG A 56 -10.25 -17.49 9.91
N ARG A 57 -10.60 -18.14 11.02
CA ARG A 57 -11.82 -18.97 11.15
C ARG A 57 -12.83 -18.51 12.18
N ASN A 58 -12.57 -17.44 12.90
CA ASN A 58 -13.47 -16.87 13.89
C ASN A 58 -13.31 -15.35 13.98
N ASP A 59 -14.18 -14.69 14.72
CA ASP A 59 -14.19 -13.23 14.82
C ASP A 59 -13.34 -12.69 15.98
N ASP A 60 -12.60 -13.54 16.68
CA ASP A 60 -11.66 -13.11 17.70
C ASP A 60 -10.46 -12.42 17.06
N LEU A 61 -9.83 -11.53 17.81
CA LEU A 61 -8.64 -10.84 17.33
C LEU A 61 -7.47 -11.81 17.19
N PHE A 62 -6.79 -11.72 16.05
CA PHE A 62 -5.57 -12.46 15.81
C PHE A 62 -4.47 -12.03 16.78
N THR A 63 -3.73 -12.99 17.33
CA THR A 63 -2.57 -12.72 18.18
C THR A 63 -1.30 -13.14 17.45
N GLY A 64 -0.55 -12.16 16.98
CA GLY A 64 0.75 -12.40 16.33
C GLY A 64 1.90 -12.46 17.33
N MET A 65 3.10 -12.72 16.81
CA MET A 65 4.32 -12.80 17.62
C MET A 65 4.78 -11.44 18.13
N GLY A 66 4.67 -10.39 17.35
CA GLY A 66 5.04 -9.03 17.72
C GLY A 66 6.49 -8.84 18.17
N TYR A 67 6.97 -7.62 18.12
CA TYR A 67 8.34 -7.27 18.50
C TYR A 67 8.48 -6.99 20.01
N TRP A 68 7.53 -6.27 20.58
CA TRP A 68 7.40 -6.00 22.01
C TRP A 68 6.06 -6.46 22.55
N THR A 69 4.99 -6.01 21.93
CA THR A 69 3.63 -6.47 22.22
C THR A 69 3.20 -7.49 21.17
N ARG A 70 2.13 -8.23 21.45
CA ARG A 70 1.56 -9.17 20.47
C ARG A 70 0.90 -8.38 19.33
N ALA A 71 1.54 -8.38 18.16
CA ALA A 71 1.09 -7.63 17.02
C ALA A 71 -0.18 -8.23 16.41
N ASN A 72 -1.21 -7.42 16.26
CA ASN A 72 -2.46 -7.82 15.61
C ASN A 72 -3.03 -6.73 14.69
N ALA A 73 -2.22 -5.75 14.35
CA ALA A 73 -2.59 -4.68 13.45
C ALA A 73 -1.47 -4.34 12.47
N GLU A 74 -1.86 -3.84 11.31
CA GLU A 74 -0.98 -3.19 10.34
C GLU A 74 -1.59 -1.84 9.95
N ILE A 75 -0.77 -0.92 9.51
CA ILE A 75 -1.22 0.39 9.07
C ILE A 75 -0.92 0.65 7.60
N CYS A 76 -1.79 1.44 6.97
CA CYS A 76 -1.60 1.97 5.64
C CYS A 76 -1.43 3.49 5.74
N ILE A 77 -0.25 3.98 5.42
CA ILE A 77 0.08 5.41 5.45
C ILE A 77 -0.49 6.08 4.21
N LEU A 78 -1.04 7.28 4.38
CA LEU A 78 -1.36 8.20 3.29
C LEU A 78 -0.27 9.26 3.18
N ALA A 79 0.31 9.35 2.00
CA ALA A 79 1.22 10.41 1.59
C ALA A 79 0.74 11.05 0.30
N THR A 80 1.12 12.29 0.05
CA THR A 80 0.67 13.02 -1.15
C THR A 80 1.82 13.68 -1.88
N LYS A 81 1.62 13.82 -3.20
CA LYS A 81 2.41 14.66 -4.09
C LYS A 81 1.45 15.67 -4.72
N GLY A 82 1.79 16.95 -4.70
CA GLY A 82 0.85 18.00 -5.10
C GLY A 82 -0.32 18.13 -4.11
N HIS A 83 -1.51 18.34 -4.63
CA HIS A 83 -2.71 18.58 -3.83
C HIS A 83 -3.89 17.72 -4.29
N PRO A 84 -3.81 16.38 -4.17
CA PRO A 84 -4.94 15.52 -4.47
C PRO A 84 -6.08 15.79 -3.49
N LYS A 85 -7.31 15.62 -3.95
CA LYS A 85 -8.50 15.86 -3.15
C LYS A 85 -9.31 14.57 -2.99
N ARG A 86 -9.81 14.34 -1.78
CA ARG A 86 -10.78 13.28 -1.54
C ARG A 86 -12.15 13.70 -2.11
N VAL A 87 -12.93 12.70 -2.54
CA VAL A 87 -14.31 12.91 -3.02
C VAL A 87 -15.36 12.45 -2.01
N ASP A 88 -14.99 11.62 -1.03
CA ASP A 88 -15.86 11.12 0.04
C ASP A 88 -15.18 11.33 1.40
N ALA A 89 -15.79 12.14 2.25
CA ALA A 89 -15.28 12.43 3.59
C ALA A 89 -15.73 11.38 4.64
N GLY A 90 -16.57 10.43 4.27
CA GLY A 90 -17.15 9.42 5.17
C GLY A 90 -16.40 8.10 5.23
N VAL A 91 -15.28 7.96 4.51
CA VAL A 91 -14.48 6.73 4.53
C VAL A 91 -13.81 6.56 5.89
N ARG A 92 -14.02 5.42 6.52
CA ARG A 92 -13.53 5.14 7.87
C ARG A 92 -12.12 4.56 7.85
N GLN A 93 -11.37 4.80 8.94
CA GLN A 93 -9.98 4.42 9.07
C GLN A 93 -9.79 2.94 9.46
N VAL A 94 -10.54 2.44 10.44
CA VAL A 94 -10.35 1.07 10.95
C VAL A 94 -10.99 0.06 10.00
N ILE A 95 -10.20 -0.93 9.62
CA ILE A 95 -10.65 -2.13 8.92
C ILE A 95 -10.53 -3.30 9.88
N LEU A 96 -11.66 -3.96 10.16
CA LEU A 96 -11.70 -5.18 10.95
C LEU A 96 -12.01 -6.34 10.01
N SER A 97 -11.03 -7.19 9.75
CA SER A 97 -11.21 -8.31 8.83
C SER A 97 -10.29 -9.48 9.16
N HIS A 98 -10.70 -10.65 8.69
CA HIS A 98 -9.96 -11.90 8.88
C HIS A 98 -8.64 -11.90 8.10
N ILE A 99 -7.60 -12.49 8.70
CA ILE A 99 -6.39 -12.83 7.96
C ILE A 99 -6.72 -13.90 6.92
N GLU A 100 -6.09 -13.76 5.77
CA GLU A 100 -6.23 -14.72 4.66
C GLU A 100 -4.86 -15.35 4.37
N GLU A 101 -4.43 -15.36 3.11
CA GLU A 101 -3.10 -15.83 2.73
C GLU A 101 -2.00 -14.95 3.34
N HIS A 102 -0.80 -15.51 3.49
CA HIS A 102 0.33 -14.79 4.06
C HIS A 102 0.56 -13.43 3.36
N SER A 103 0.66 -12.39 4.14
CA SER A 103 0.88 -10.99 3.70
C SER A 103 -0.23 -10.39 2.81
N LYS A 104 -1.33 -11.10 2.57
CA LYS A 104 -2.45 -10.54 1.81
C LYS A 104 -3.15 -9.46 2.65
N LYS A 105 -3.30 -8.28 2.07
CA LYS A 105 -4.04 -7.16 2.65
C LYS A 105 -5.54 -7.31 2.36
N PRO A 106 -6.43 -6.74 3.20
CA PRO A 106 -7.87 -6.85 2.97
C PRO A 106 -8.29 -6.14 1.68
N ASP A 107 -9.12 -6.80 0.87
CA ASP A 107 -9.65 -6.22 -0.37
C ASP A 107 -10.50 -4.96 -0.11
N GLU A 108 -11.10 -4.86 1.07
CA GLU A 108 -11.86 -3.69 1.51
C GLU A 108 -11.02 -2.40 1.48
N ALA A 109 -9.70 -2.47 1.63
CA ALA A 109 -8.83 -1.31 1.52
C ALA A 109 -8.89 -0.71 0.11
N ARG A 110 -8.86 -1.54 -0.96
CA ARG A 110 -8.99 -1.06 -2.34
C ARG A 110 -10.34 -0.38 -2.58
N GLU A 111 -11.41 -0.95 -2.08
CA GLU A 111 -12.76 -0.39 -2.18
C GLU A 111 -12.84 0.98 -1.49
N ARG A 112 -12.28 1.08 -0.29
CA ARG A 112 -12.24 2.35 0.46
C ARG A 112 -11.37 3.41 -0.22
N ILE A 113 -10.26 3.03 -0.84
CA ILE A 113 -9.41 3.95 -1.61
C ILE A 113 -10.20 4.53 -2.80
N VAL A 114 -10.92 3.70 -3.54
CA VAL A 114 -11.74 4.15 -4.66
C VAL A 114 -12.88 5.07 -4.19
N ARG A 115 -13.52 4.76 -3.07
CA ARG A 115 -14.51 5.65 -2.47
C ARG A 115 -13.92 6.99 -2.05
N LEU A 116 -12.74 6.98 -1.45
CA LEU A 116 -12.07 8.18 -0.95
C LEU A 116 -11.62 9.09 -2.10
N MET A 117 -10.98 8.52 -3.11
CA MET A 117 -10.31 9.26 -4.18
C MET A 117 -11.14 9.40 -5.45
N GLY A 118 -12.19 8.60 -5.62
CA GLY A 118 -12.99 8.52 -6.83
C GLY A 118 -12.41 7.54 -7.86
N ASP A 119 -13.10 7.40 -8.97
CA ASP A 119 -12.70 6.53 -10.08
C ASP A 119 -11.68 7.25 -10.98
N ILE A 120 -10.45 7.31 -10.51
CA ILE A 120 -9.30 7.92 -11.18
C ILE A 120 -8.24 6.85 -11.48
N PRO A 121 -7.29 7.11 -12.38
CA PRO A 121 -6.19 6.19 -12.64
C PRO A 121 -5.48 5.78 -11.36
N ARG A 122 -5.26 4.49 -11.19
CA ARG A 122 -4.65 3.92 -10.00
C ARG A 122 -3.84 2.68 -10.33
N VAL A 123 -2.77 2.46 -9.58
CA VAL A 123 -1.87 1.33 -9.75
C VAL A 123 -1.54 0.72 -8.39
N GLU A 124 -1.45 -0.59 -8.34
CA GLU A 124 -0.93 -1.33 -7.21
C GLU A 124 0.46 -1.84 -7.53
N LEU A 125 1.44 -1.42 -6.73
CA LEU A 125 2.82 -1.89 -6.81
C LEU A 125 3.01 -3.12 -5.92
N PHE A 126 3.90 -4.02 -6.34
CA PHE A 126 4.11 -5.32 -5.68
C PHE A 126 2.83 -6.15 -5.61
N ALA A 127 2.00 -6.02 -6.64
CA ALA A 127 0.71 -6.68 -6.72
C ALA A 127 0.86 -8.20 -6.79
N ARG A 128 -0.03 -8.91 -6.13
CA ARG A 128 -0.14 -10.37 -6.16
C ARG A 128 -1.38 -10.85 -6.92
N GLN A 129 -2.26 -9.94 -7.25
CA GLN A 129 -3.49 -10.14 -7.99
C GLN A 129 -3.70 -8.96 -8.94
N SER A 130 -4.56 -9.14 -9.93
CA SER A 130 -4.94 -8.10 -10.88
C SER A 130 -6.40 -7.71 -10.65
N PRO A 131 -6.70 -6.88 -9.64
CA PRO A 131 -8.07 -6.48 -9.35
C PRO A 131 -8.62 -5.60 -10.47
N GLU A 132 -9.93 -5.75 -10.74
CA GLU A 132 -10.62 -4.95 -11.74
C GLU A 132 -10.47 -3.44 -11.45
N GLY A 133 -10.16 -2.67 -12.49
CA GLY A 133 -10.02 -1.22 -12.40
C GLY A 133 -8.68 -0.73 -11.85
N TRP A 134 -7.74 -1.63 -11.56
CA TRP A 134 -6.38 -1.30 -11.11
C TRP A 134 -5.34 -1.72 -12.15
N ASP A 135 -4.40 -0.83 -12.44
CA ASP A 135 -3.16 -1.24 -13.04
C ASP A 135 -2.27 -1.93 -12.00
N VAL A 136 -1.42 -2.83 -12.43
CA VAL A 136 -0.59 -3.64 -11.52
C VAL A 136 0.85 -3.71 -11.99
N TRP A 137 1.74 -3.74 -11.02
CA TRP A 137 3.16 -4.01 -11.20
C TRP A 137 3.65 -4.93 -10.08
N GLY A 138 4.33 -6.03 -10.44
CA GLY A 138 4.86 -6.99 -9.46
C GLY A 138 5.34 -8.27 -10.12
N ASN A 139 6.02 -9.11 -9.33
CA ASN A 139 6.59 -10.36 -9.82
C ASN A 139 5.57 -11.51 -9.97
N GLU A 140 4.40 -11.38 -9.35
CA GLU A 140 3.38 -12.43 -9.30
C GLU A 140 2.20 -12.17 -10.24
N VAL A 141 2.28 -11.10 -11.04
CA VAL A 141 1.21 -10.66 -11.96
C VAL A 141 1.79 -10.32 -13.32
N GLU A 142 0.94 -10.38 -14.37
CA GLU A 142 1.25 -9.75 -15.64
C GLU A 142 1.09 -8.24 -15.49
N CYS A 143 2.21 -7.51 -15.62
CA CYS A 143 2.24 -6.08 -15.37
C CYS A 143 1.47 -5.31 -16.44
N THR A 144 0.55 -4.44 -16.02
CA THR A 144 -0.13 -3.46 -16.89
C THR A 144 0.46 -2.07 -16.74
N ALA A 145 1.12 -1.79 -15.62
CA ALA A 145 1.90 -0.59 -15.41
C ALA A 145 3.40 -0.88 -15.61
N HIS A 146 4.14 0.09 -16.11
CA HIS A 146 5.57 -0.01 -16.33
C HIS A 146 6.27 1.12 -15.59
N LEU A 147 7.22 0.76 -14.71
CA LEU A 147 8.12 1.74 -14.12
C LEU A 147 9.19 2.12 -15.16
N PRO A 148 9.52 3.41 -15.34
CA PRO A 148 10.56 3.85 -16.26
C PRO A 148 11.95 3.53 -15.69
N MET A 149 12.29 2.24 -15.65
CA MET A 149 13.60 1.77 -15.22
C MET A 149 14.54 1.75 -16.43
N GLU A 150 15.75 2.25 -16.25
CA GLU A 150 16.83 1.96 -17.20
C GLU A 150 17.00 0.44 -17.27
N GLU A 151 17.07 -0.11 -18.48
CA GLU A 151 17.18 -1.53 -18.73
C GLU A 151 18.35 -2.12 -17.94
N THR A 152 18.06 -2.69 -16.78
CA THR A 152 18.95 -3.69 -16.20
C THR A 152 18.66 -4.97 -16.96
N PRO A 153 19.66 -5.59 -17.61
CA PRO A 153 19.43 -6.83 -18.33
C PRO A 153 18.87 -7.85 -17.36
N CYS A 154 17.72 -8.41 -17.72
CA CYS A 154 17.17 -9.58 -17.05
C CYS A 154 18.27 -10.64 -17.00
N CYS A 155 18.88 -10.83 -15.84
CA CYS A 155 19.60 -12.05 -15.57
C CYS A 155 18.56 -13.16 -15.49
N GLY A 156 18.59 -14.00 -16.50
CA GLY A 156 17.76 -15.17 -16.66
C GLY A 156 17.93 -16.21 -15.52
#